data_5604acab030f6da4dec09463b70af88e
#
_entry.id   5604acab030f6da4dec09463b70af88e
#
_cell.length_a   1.000
_cell.length_b   1.000
_cell.length_c   1.000
_cell.angle_alpha   90.00
_cell.angle_beta   90.00
_cell.angle_gamma   90.00
#
_symmetry.space_group_name_H-M   'P 1'
#
loop_
_entity.id
_entity.type
_entity.pdbx_description
1 polymer ?
#
loop_
_entity_poly.entity_id
_entity_poly.type
_entity_poly.pdbx_seq_one_letter_code
_entity_poly.pdbx_strand_id
1 'polypeptide(L)'
;MASRFLPEGTVVVREFRGPDLEEVVHTTQGTNWFNGNLPSMVVLVDQGSASASEILAGALQEQGLATVVGTPTFGKGSVQELINITDTLSLKVTVARWYTANGVSISDGGLTPDVLVDVEAATSSDSWIDAAVKVLTQ
;
A
#
# COMPACT_ATOMS: atom_id res chain seq x y z
N MET A 1 -6.03 -5.42 -8.49
CA MET A 1 -7.01 -4.49 -7.90
C MET A 1 -6.74 -3.06 -8.35
N ALA A 2 -5.54 -2.53 -8.21
CA ALA A 2 -5.17 -1.16 -8.62
C ALA A 2 -5.65 -0.77 -10.02
N SER A 3 -5.59 -1.68 -11.00
CA SER A 3 -6.05 -1.47 -12.39
C SER A 3 -7.53 -1.09 -12.52
N ARG A 4 -8.33 -1.24 -11.47
CA ARG A 4 -9.75 -0.83 -11.51
C ARG A 4 -9.93 0.66 -11.24
N PHE A 5 -8.98 1.26 -10.58
CA PHE A 5 -9.00 2.66 -10.16
C PHE A 5 -8.03 3.54 -10.96
N LEU A 6 -6.87 3.00 -11.30
CA LEU A 6 -5.79 3.70 -11.96
C LEU A 6 -5.83 3.51 -13.49
N PRO A 7 -5.41 4.51 -14.27
CA PRO A 7 -5.23 4.37 -15.72
C PRO A 7 -4.27 3.23 -16.06
N GLU A 8 -4.43 2.65 -17.25
CA GLU A 8 -3.53 1.63 -17.76
C GLU A 8 -2.09 2.16 -17.87
N GLY A 9 -1.11 1.32 -17.53
CA GLY A 9 0.32 1.68 -17.56
C GLY A 9 0.79 2.47 -16.34
N THR A 10 -0.10 2.82 -15.38
CA THR A 10 0.32 3.51 -14.16
C THR A 10 1.19 2.60 -13.29
N VAL A 11 2.34 3.10 -12.83
CA VAL A 11 3.21 2.38 -11.91
C VAL A 11 2.49 2.22 -10.56
N VAL A 12 2.40 0.99 -10.09
CA VAL A 12 1.77 0.63 -8.81
C VAL A 12 2.82 0.43 -7.74
N VAL A 13 3.91 -0.27 -8.09
CA VAL A 13 4.98 -0.61 -7.15
C VAL A 13 6.25 -0.95 -7.92
N ARG A 14 7.39 -0.69 -7.30
CA ARG A 14 8.72 -1.08 -7.78
C ARG A 14 9.26 -2.19 -6.90
N GLU A 15 9.78 -3.24 -7.49
CA GLU A 15 10.38 -4.38 -6.81
C GLU A 15 11.87 -4.43 -7.14
N PHE A 16 12.72 -4.42 -6.11
CA PHE A 16 14.17 -4.57 -6.28
C PHE A 16 14.60 -5.96 -5.81
N ARG A 17 15.20 -6.74 -6.71
CA ARG A 17 15.56 -8.14 -6.52
C ARG A 17 17.06 -8.36 -6.46
N GLY A 18 17.45 -9.34 -5.63
CA GLY A 18 18.80 -9.86 -5.56
C GLY A 18 19.85 -8.85 -5.11
N PRO A 19 21.15 -9.27 -5.13
CA PRO A 19 22.26 -8.42 -4.69
C PRO A 19 22.55 -7.27 -5.64
N ASP A 20 22.23 -7.41 -6.93
CA ASP A 20 22.45 -6.38 -7.96
C ASP A 20 21.30 -5.37 -8.04
N LEU A 21 20.28 -5.52 -7.18
CA LEU A 21 19.10 -4.65 -7.10
C LEU A 21 18.39 -4.47 -8.45
N GLU A 22 18.16 -5.58 -9.15
CA GLU A 22 17.39 -5.58 -10.40
C GLU A 22 15.98 -5.01 -10.15
N GLU A 23 15.62 -3.95 -10.86
CA GLU A 23 14.34 -3.30 -10.73
C GLU A 23 13.29 -3.96 -11.64
N VAL A 24 12.19 -4.38 -11.02
CA VAL A 24 10.97 -4.83 -11.72
C VAL A 24 9.85 -3.86 -11.43
N VAL A 25 9.35 -3.18 -12.46
CA VAL A 25 8.27 -2.21 -12.33
C VAL A 25 6.93 -2.89 -12.62
N HIS A 26 6.04 -2.85 -11.65
CA HIS A 26 4.68 -3.39 -11.79
C HIS A 26 3.71 -2.27 -12.12
N THR A 27 3.05 -2.38 -13.26
CA THR A 27 2.08 -1.40 -13.75
C THR A 27 0.66 -1.97 -13.79
N THR A 28 -0.31 -1.07 -13.82
CA THR A 28 -1.71 -1.41 -14.05
C THR A 28 -1.90 -1.97 -15.46
N GLN A 29 -2.81 -2.95 -15.59
CA GLN A 29 -3.20 -3.56 -16.85
C GLN A 29 -4.72 -3.63 -16.96
N GLY A 30 -5.25 -3.44 -18.18
CA GLY A 30 -6.65 -3.56 -18.46
C GLY A 30 -7.47 -2.32 -18.10
N THR A 31 -8.78 -2.48 -18.04
CA THR A 31 -9.74 -1.37 -18.03
C THR A 31 -9.91 -0.78 -16.62
N ASN A 32 -9.74 0.54 -16.52
CA ASN A 32 -10.20 1.33 -15.39
C ASN A 32 -11.74 1.38 -15.41
N TRP A 33 -12.37 1.03 -14.28
CA TRP A 33 -13.84 0.99 -14.20
C TRP A 33 -14.48 2.38 -14.18
N PHE A 34 -13.76 3.39 -13.77
CA PHE A 34 -14.29 4.73 -13.53
C PHE A 34 -14.00 5.71 -14.68
N ASN A 35 -13.14 5.34 -15.64
CA ASN A 35 -12.79 6.19 -16.80
C ASN A 35 -12.47 7.65 -16.42
N GLY A 36 -11.78 7.85 -15.29
CA GLY A 36 -11.46 9.17 -14.78
C GLY A 36 -12.55 9.86 -13.94
N ASN A 37 -13.74 9.26 -13.82
CA ASN A 37 -14.84 9.79 -13.01
C ASN A 37 -14.91 9.09 -11.64
N LEU A 38 -13.77 8.97 -10.97
CA LEU A 38 -13.71 8.39 -9.63
C LEU A 38 -14.38 9.32 -8.62
N PRO A 39 -15.32 8.84 -7.80
CA PRO A 39 -15.82 9.62 -6.68
C PRO A 39 -14.69 9.86 -5.66
N SER A 40 -14.83 10.87 -4.81
CA SER A 40 -13.91 11.08 -3.68
C SER A 40 -13.75 9.79 -2.90
N MET A 41 -12.51 9.40 -2.62
CA MET A 41 -12.18 8.13 -1.99
C MET A 41 -11.28 8.34 -0.79
N VAL A 42 -11.58 7.63 0.29
CA VAL A 42 -10.72 7.52 1.47
C VAL A 42 -10.31 6.07 1.65
N VAL A 43 -9.06 5.86 1.99
CA VAL A 43 -8.53 4.55 2.39
C VAL A 43 -8.14 4.61 3.87
N LEU A 44 -8.81 3.81 4.69
CA LEU A 44 -8.47 3.67 6.10
C LEU A 44 -7.33 2.66 6.27
N VAL A 45 -6.29 3.05 7.01
CA VAL A 45 -5.12 2.22 7.29
C VAL A 45 -4.71 2.29 8.74
N ASP A 46 -4.12 1.22 9.22
CA ASP A 46 -3.59 1.10 10.58
C ASP A 46 -2.29 0.27 10.61
N GLN A 47 -1.76 0.03 11.80
CA GLN A 47 -0.57 -0.81 12.01
C GLN A 47 -0.76 -2.28 11.59
N GLY A 48 -1.99 -2.75 11.39
CA GLY A 48 -2.31 -4.08 10.84
C GLY A 48 -2.30 -4.11 9.32
N SER A 49 -2.36 -2.96 8.67
CA SER A 49 -2.32 -2.84 7.22
C SER A 49 -0.92 -3.14 6.71
N ALA A 50 -0.75 -4.21 5.93
CA ALA A 50 0.57 -4.70 5.52
C ALA A 50 0.63 -5.17 4.06
N SER A 51 1.85 -5.17 3.46
CA SER A 51 2.16 -5.80 2.17
C SER A 51 1.26 -5.31 1.03
N ALA A 52 0.40 -6.16 0.46
CA ALA A 52 -0.49 -5.81 -0.65
C ALA A 52 -1.42 -4.64 -0.35
N SER A 53 -1.85 -4.48 0.91
CA SER A 53 -2.65 -3.34 1.35
C SER A 53 -1.85 -2.05 1.27
N GLU A 54 -0.58 -2.08 1.67
CA GLU A 54 0.33 -0.94 1.59
C GLU A 54 0.64 -0.56 0.14
N ILE A 55 0.85 -1.57 -0.73
CA ILE A 55 1.06 -1.36 -2.17
C ILE A 55 -0.15 -0.67 -2.80
N LEU A 56 -1.38 -1.14 -2.49
CA LEU A 56 -2.59 -0.55 -3.04
C LEU A 56 -2.84 0.86 -2.51
N ALA A 57 -2.77 1.04 -1.18
CA ALA A 57 -2.98 2.33 -0.53
C ALA A 57 -1.96 3.37 -1.02
N GLY A 58 -0.67 3.00 -1.07
CA GLY A 58 0.39 3.87 -1.55
C GLY A 58 0.22 4.25 -3.02
N ALA A 59 -0.17 3.31 -3.88
CA ALA A 59 -0.43 3.61 -5.28
C ALA A 59 -1.59 4.60 -5.47
N LEU A 60 -2.67 4.45 -4.70
CA LEU A 60 -3.82 5.36 -4.76
C LEU A 60 -3.49 6.74 -4.18
N GLN A 61 -2.72 6.78 -3.08
CA GLN A 61 -2.25 8.00 -2.44
C GLN A 61 -1.33 8.82 -3.38
N GLU A 62 -0.28 8.18 -3.90
CA GLU A 62 0.72 8.84 -4.75
C GLU A 62 0.14 9.33 -6.09
N GLN A 63 -0.94 8.72 -6.57
CA GLN A 63 -1.67 9.17 -7.75
C GLN A 63 -2.76 10.20 -7.43
N GLY A 64 -2.91 10.60 -6.17
CA GLY A 64 -3.91 11.58 -5.74
C GLY A 64 -5.36 11.12 -5.91
N LEU A 65 -5.61 9.81 -5.98
CA LEU A 65 -6.95 9.25 -6.18
C LEU A 65 -7.67 8.94 -4.87
N ALA A 66 -6.93 8.78 -3.79
CA ALA A 66 -7.50 8.58 -2.46
C ALA A 66 -6.72 9.36 -1.41
N THR A 67 -7.42 9.86 -0.41
CA THR A 67 -6.82 10.34 0.83
C THR A 67 -6.66 9.17 1.79
N VAL A 68 -5.44 8.92 2.23
CA VAL A 68 -5.15 7.88 3.23
C VAL A 68 -5.34 8.44 4.63
N VAL A 69 -6.20 7.82 5.42
CA VAL A 69 -6.57 8.27 6.77
C VAL A 69 -6.28 7.16 7.77
N GLY A 70 -5.67 7.48 8.89
CA GLY A 70 -5.42 6.48 9.94
C GLY A 70 -4.12 6.66 10.69
N THR A 71 -3.43 5.55 10.96
CA THR A 71 -2.09 5.52 11.57
C THR A 71 -1.07 4.93 10.59
N PRO A 72 0.24 5.15 10.82
CA PRO A 72 1.27 4.51 9.99
C PRO A 72 1.05 3.00 9.88
N THR A 73 1.27 2.46 8.68
CA THR A 73 1.06 1.04 8.39
C THR A 73 2.20 0.17 8.93
N PHE A 74 2.10 -1.14 8.73
CA PHE A 74 3.05 -2.11 9.30
C PHE A 74 4.47 -1.98 8.74
N GLY A 75 4.64 -1.64 7.48
CA GLY A 75 5.96 -1.55 6.85
C GLY A 75 6.50 -2.90 6.36
N LYS A 76 5.64 -3.79 5.85
CA LYS A 76 6.08 -5.06 5.27
C LYS A 76 6.50 -4.89 3.80
N GLY A 77 7.65 -4.27 3.59
CA GLY A 77 8.23 -4.05 2.27
C GLY A 77 9.13 -5.18 1.76
N SER A 78 9.19 -6.35 2.40
CA SER A 78 10.03 -7.48 1.99
C SER A 78 9.25 -8.58 1.26
N VAL A 79 9.83 -9.10 0.18
CA VAL A 79 9.39 -10.33 -0.50
C VAL A 79 10.22 -11.49 0.04
N GLN A 80 9.55 -12.53 0.49
CA GLN A 80 10.21 -13.70 1.06
C GLN A 80 9.80 -14.95 0.32
N GLU A 81 10.78 -15.81 0.01
CA GLU A 81 10.59 -17.15 -0.50
C GLU A 81 10.78 -18.18 0.61
N LEU A 82 9.96 -19.22 0.58
CA LEU A 82 10.09 -20.39 1.42
C LEU A 82 10.74 -21.51 0.58
N ILE A 83 12.00 -21.83 0.88
CA ILE A 83 12.75 -22.87 0.20
C ILE A 83 12.68 -24.13 1.04
N ASN A 84 12.04 -25.18 0.54
CA ASN A 84 12.01 -26.48 1.22
C ASN A 84 13.33 -27.19 1.01
N ILE A 85 14.05 -27.47 2.11
CA ILE A 85 15.34 -28.18 2.11
C ILE A 85 15.10 -29.68 2.28
N THR A 86 14.16 -30.06 3.14
CA THR A 86 13.68 -31.43 3.34
C THR A 86 12.17 -31.41 3.55
N ASP A 87 11.54 -32.56 3.70
CA ASP A 87 10.10 -32.67 4.00
C ASP A 87 9.68 -31.98 5.32
N THR A 88 10.63 -31.72 6.20
CA THR A 88 10.38 -31.14 7.54
C THR A 88 11.14 -29.85 7.82
N LEU A 89 12.02 -29.43 6.91
CA LEU A 89 12.87 -28.23 7.07
C LEU A 89 12.71 -27.29 5.89
N SER A 90 12.37 -26.05 6.18
CA SER A 90 12.28 -24.98 5.20
C SER A 90 13.11 -23.78 5.63
N LEU A 91 13.68 -23.07 4.66
CA LEU A 91 14.40 -21.82 4.85
C LEU A 91 13.57 -20.67 4.27
N LYS A 92 13.35 -19.62 5.07
CA LYS A 92 12.69 -18.40 4.64
C LYS A 92 13.73 -17.33 4.32
N VAL A 93 13.80 -16.92 3.05
CA VAL A 93 14.82 -15.99 2.54
C VAL A 93 14.15 -14.75 1.98
N THR A 94 14.65 -13.56 2.34
CA THR A 94 14.23 -12.31 1.67
C THR A 94 14.95 -12.22 0.32
N VAL A 95 14.16 -12.17 -0.75
CA VAL A 95 14.64 -12.16 -2.14
C VAL A 95 14.44 -10.83 -2.84
N ALA A 96 13.51 -9.98 -2.35
CA ALA A 96 13.26 -8.65 -2.91
C ALA A 96 12.68 -7.69 -1.87
N ARG A 97 12.61 -6.42 -2.26
CA ARG A 97 11.98 -5.34 -1.48
C ARG A 97 11.03 -4.54 -2.33
N TRP A 98 9.91 -4.11 -1.72
CA TRP A 98 8.92 -3.25 -2.32
C TRP A 98 9.20 -1.78 -2.03
N TYR A 99 9.05 -0.96 -3.06
CA TYR A 99 9.05 0.49 -2.99
C TYR A 99 7.79 1.02 -3.66
N THR A 100 7.29 2.14 -3.19
CA THR A 100 6.14 2.81 -3.84
C THR A 100 6.48 3.19 -5.29
N ALA A 101 5.50 3.66 -6.05
CA ALA A 101 5.72 4.14 -7.42
C ALA A 101 6.77 5.26 -7.47
N ASN A 102 6.80 6.13 -6.46
CA ASN A 102 7.76 7.23 -6.32
C ASN A 102 9.11 6.80 -5.71
N GLY A 103 9.31 5.52 -5.42
CA GLY A 103 10.57 4.98 -4.90
C GLY A 103 10.75 5.11 -3.39
N VAL A 104 9.68 5.34 -2.63
CA VAL A 104 9.73 5.35 -1.16
C VAL A 104 9.72 3.91 -0.64
N SER A 105 10.64 3.58 0.27
CA SER A 105 10.72 2.24 0.87
C SER A 105 9.51 1.99 1.78
N ILE A 106 8.78 0.91 1.52
CA ILE A 106 7.68 0.46 2.40
C ILE A 106 8.25 -0.15 3.69
N SER A 107 9.50 -0.64 3.68
CA SER A 107 10.15 -1.25 4.87
C SER A 107 10.52 -0.24 5.95
N ASP A 108 10.57 1.05 5.65
CA ASP A 108 11.04 2.10 6.55
C ASP A 108 9.89 2.78 7.29
N GLY A 109 9.08 1.98 8.01
CA GLY A 109 7.97 2.48 8.83
C GLY A 109 6.61 2.48 8.15
N GLY A 110 6.48 1.83 6.99
CA GLY A 110 5.22 1.73 6.26
C GLY A 110 4.83 3.00 5.52
N LEU A 111 3.54 3.09 5.17
CA LEU A 111 2.96 4.29 4.60
C LEU A 111 2.54 5.25 5.71
N THR A 112 2.83 6.53 5.50
CA THR A 112 2.32 7.61 6.35
C THR A 112 0.99 8.09 5.79
N PRO A 113 -0.10 8.06 6.58
CA PRO A 113 -1.39 8.61 6.17
C PRO A 113 -1.32 10.13 5.89
N ASP A 114 -2.17 10.61 4.98
CA ASP A 114 -2.35 12.05 4.73
C ASP A 114 -3.04 12.74 5.93
N VAL A 115 -3.94 12.00 6.58
CA VAL A 115 -4.65 12.44 7.79
C VAL A 115 -4.44 11.44 8.90
N LEU A 116 -3.71 11.85 9.94
CA LEU A 116 -3.47 11.04 11.11
C LEU A 116 -4.69 11.02 12.03
N VAL A 117 -5.07 9.84 12.50
CA VAL A 117 -6.06 9.64 13.54
C VAL A 117 -5.35 9.44 14.87
N ASP A 118 -5.71 10.24 15.87
CA ASP A 118 -5.20 10.10 17.22
C ASP A 118 -5.88 8.91 17.91
N VAL A 119 -5.14 7.82 18.08
CA VAL A 119 -5.63 6.57 18.67
C VAL A 119 -5.93 6.71 20.16
N GLU A 120 -5.23 7.61 20.88
CA GLU A 120 -5.48 7.82 22.31
C GLU A 120 -6.76 8.62 22.54
N ALA A 121 -7.10 9.52 21.62
CA ALA A 121 -8.35 10.26 21.63
C ALA A 121 -9.53 9.49 21.02
N ALA A 122 -9.25 8.45 20.23
CA ALA A 122 -10.21 7.60 19.55
C ALA A 122 -10.86 6.62 20.54
N THR A 123 -11.96 7.01 21.15
CA THR A 123 -12.69 6.20 22.16
C THR A 123 -13.51 5.06 21.55
N SER A 124 -13.64 5.01 20.21
CA SER A 124 -14.42 3.99 19.49
C SER A 124 -13.93 3.83 18.04
N SER A 125 -14.32 2.71 17.38
CA SER A 125 -14.13 2.49 15.94
C SER A 125 -14.78 3.59 15.08
N ASP A 126 -15.75 4.32 15.63
CA ASP A 126 -16.47 5.37 14.94
C ASP A 126 -15.57 6.59 14.66
N SER A 127 -14.56 6.84 15.50
CA SER A 127 -13.60 7.95 15.31
C SER A 127 -12.84 7.89 13.97
N TRP A 128 -12.55 6.68 13.48
CA TRP A 128 -11.89 6.47 12.19
C TRP A 128 -12.83 6.76 11.03
N ILE A 129 -14.09 6.31 11.16
CA ILE A 129 -15.14 6.56 10.18
C ILE A 129 -15.48 8.06 10.16
N ASP A 130 -15.57 8.71 11.31
CA ASP A 130 -15.81 10.14 11.41
C ASP A 130 -14.71 10.96 10.74
N ALA A 131 -13.45 10.57 10.92
CA ALA A 131 -12.31 11.19 10.24
C ALA A 131 -12.42 11.04 8.71
N ALA A 132 -12.78 9.83 8.23
CA ALA A 132 -12.98 9.56 6.81
C ALA A 132 -14.15 10.37 6.24
N VAL A 133 -15.29 10.41 6.92
CA VAL A 133 -16.47 11.18 6.52
C VAL A 133 -16.14 12.66 6.45
N LYS A 134 -15.41 13.20 7.42
CA LYS A 134 -14.96 14.58 7.41
C LYS A 134 -14.14 14.94 6.18
N VAL A 135 -13.24 14.03 5.76
CA VAL A 135 -12.43 14.22 4.53
C VAL A 135 -13.32 14.21 3.29
N LEU A 136 -14.30 13.29 3.22
CA LEU A 136 -15.19 13.14 2.06
C LEU A 136 -16.21 14.28 1.91
N THR A 137 -16.43 15.08 2.95
CA THR A 137 -17.45 16.14 2.98
C THR A 137 -16.86 17.56 2.90
N GLN A 138 -15.55 17.68 2.78
CA GLN A 138 -14.83 18.94 2.52
C GLN A 138 -14.73 19.22 1.02
#